data_43a8ac4fd2430530d0e93d2a4af6981d
#
_entry.id   43a8ac4fd2430530d0e93d2a4af6981d
#
_cell.length_a   1.000
_cell.length_b   1.000
_cell.length_c   1.000
_cell.angle_alpha   90.00
_cell.angle_beta   90.00
_cell.angle_gamma   90.00
#
_symmetry.space_group_name_H-M   'P 1'
#
loop_
_entity.id
_entity.type
_entity.pdbx_description
1 polymer ?
#
loop_
_entity_poly.entity_id
_entity_poly.type
_entity_poly.pdbx_seq_one_letter_code
_entity_poly.pdbx_strand_id
1 'polypeptide(L)'
;MAKLPYDENEGFKKGRDVWFEMRGPAVAQVALDQAAEHEMTRDLRQFLFEHCFAAVWARPGLERATRSIITISVLTALGRTEELKSHIRMGLNNGLTRDQLKELFLHVGVYAGAPAAVAAVRAAMEEFAALDKAKG
;
A
#
# COMPACT_ATOMS: atom_id res chain seq x y z
N MET A 1 -7.48 -14.72 20.84
CA MET A 1 -8.50 -15.41 20.04
C MET A 1 -7.85 -16.33 19.02
N ALA A 2 -8.53 -17.42 18.71
CA ALA A 2 -8.07 -18.30 17.63
C ALA A 2 -8.18 -17.58 16.29
N LYS A 3 -7.12 -17.67 15.47
CA LYS A 3 -7.12 -17.09 14.14
C LYS A 3 -7.97 -17.92 13.19
N LEU A 4 -8.74 -17.25 12.36
CA LEU A 4 -9.54 -17.89 11.33
C LEU A 4 -8.64 -18.28 10.15
N PRO A 5 -8.80 -19.49 9.59
CA PRO A 5 -7.96 -19.90 8.47
C PRO A 5 -8.28 -19.14 7.18
N TYR A 6 -7.26 -18.95 6.36
CA TYR A 6 -7.43 -18.51 4.98
C TYR A 6 -7.59 -19.72 4.06
N ASP A 7 -8.26 -19.52 2.95
CA ASP A 7 -8.23 -20.48 1.85
C ASP A 7 -6.96 -20.23 1.03
N GLU A 8 -5.97 -21.08 1.21
CA GLU A 8 -4.66 -20.91 0.57
C GLU A 8 -4.64 -21.45 -0.87
N ASN A 9 -5.61 -20.99 -1.68
CA ASN A 9 -5.63 -21.28 -3.10
C ASN A 9 -4.49 -20.55 -3.84
N GLU A 10 -4.30 -20.84 -5.13
CA GLU A 10 -3.21 -20.26 -5.92
C GLU A 10 -3.26 -18.73 -5.99
N GLY A 11 -4.45 -18.16 -6.13
CA GLY A 11 -4.62 -16.69 -6.14
C GLY A 11 -4.22 -16.07 -4.82
N PHE A 12 -4.67 -16.64 -3.71
CA PHE A 12 -4.30 -16.17 -2.36
C PHE A 12 -2.79 -16.20 -2.15
N LYS A 13 -2.13 -17.32 -2.46
CA LYS A 13 -0.68 -17.45 -2.28
C LYS A 13 0.10 -16.45 -3.11
N LYS A 14 -0.27 -16.30 -4.38
CA LYS A 14 0.36 -15.34 -5.29
C LYS A 14 0.20 -13.90 -4.78
N GLY A 15 -0.99 -13.54 -4.38
CA GLY A 15 -1.28 -12.20 -3.84
C GLY A 15 -0.58 -11.95 -2.53
N ARG A 16 -0.56 -12.94 -1.64
CA ARG A 16 0.19 -12.88 -0.38
C ARG A 16 1.67 -12.61 -0.63
N ASP A 17 2.29 -13.34 -1.54
CA ASP A 17 3.72 -13.21 -1.81
C ASP A 17 4.06 -11.81 -2.34
N VAL A 18 3.27 -11.29 -3.28
CA VAL A 18 3.43 -9.93 -3.81
C VAL A 18 3.30 -8.90 -2.69
N TRP A 19 2.25 -9.01 -1.87
CA TRP A 19 2.00 -8.06 -0.80
C TRP A 19 3.09 -8.10 0.28
N PHE A 20 3.60 -9.28 0.61
CA PHE A 20 4.71 -9.44 1.55
C PHE A 20 5.99 -8.78 1.03
N GLU A 21 6.28 -8.90 -0.25
CA GLU A 21 7.44 -8.22 -0.87
C GLU A 21 7.30 -6.70 -0.80
N MET A 22 6.09 -6.19 -1.03
CA MET A 22 5.81 -4.75 -1.03
C MET A 22 5.81 -4.15 0.38
N ARG A 23 5.20 -4.84 1.34
CA ARG A 23 5.06 -4.36 2.72
C ARG A 23 6.31 -4.57 3.57
N GLY A 24 7.10 -5.58 3.25
CA GLY A 24 8.11 -6.14 4.12
C GLY A 24 7.53 -7.28 4.95
N PRO A 25 8.24 -8.44 5.03
CA PRO A 25 7.65 -9.67 5.60
C PRO A 25 7.19 -9.53 7.06
N ALA A 26 7.93 -8.83 7.89
CA ALA A 26 7.59 -8.69 9.33
C ALA A 26 6.28 -7.91 9.51
N VAL A 27 6.16 -6.77 8.85
CA VAL A 27 4.96 -5.92 8.92
C VAL A 27 3.77 -6.63 8.30
N ALA A 28 3.99 -7.28 7.16
CA ALA A 28 2.95 -8.02 6.46
C ALA A 28 2.39 -9.18 7.31
N GLN A 29 3.25 -9.92 8.00
CA GLN A 29 2.80 -11.04 8.83
C GLN A 29 1.92 -10.58 9.98
N VAL A 30 2.29 -9.49 10.66
CA VAL A 30 1.48 -8.92 11.74
C VAL A 30 0.09 -8.52 11.22
N ALA A 31 0.04 -7.83 10.10
CA ALA A 31 -1.22 -7.38 9.52
C ALA A 31 -2.09 -8.56 9.04
N LEU A 32 -1.45 -9.59 8.48
CA LEU A 32 -2.15 -10.81 8.06
C LEU A 32 -2.78 -11.54 9.26
N ASP A 33 -2.01 -11.65 10.33
CA ASP A 33 -2.47 -12.29 11.58
C ASP A 33 -3.62 -11.52 12.22
N GLN A 34 -3.51 -10.19 12.28
CA GLN A 34 -4.57 -9.33 12.82
C GLN A 34 -5.85 -9.44 11.99
N ALA A 35 -5.74 -9.49 10.67
CA ALA A 35 -6.90 -9.64 9.81
C ALA A 35 -7.62 -10.97 10.03
N ALA A 36 -6.89 -12.02 10.44
CA ALA A 36 -7.45 -13.34 10.70
C ALA A 36 -8.21 -13.45 12.04
N GLU A 37 -8.18 -12.41 12.88
CA GLU A 37 -8.87 -12.40 14.17
C GLU A 37 -10.39 -12.21 14.04
N HIS A 38 -10.85 -11.67 12.90
CA HIS A 38 -12.26 -11.41 12.67
C HIS A 38 -12.65 -11.79 11.25
N GLU A 39 -13.81 -12.42 11.10
CA GLU A 39 -14.30 -12.92 9.81
C GLU A 39 -14.31 -11.84 8.72
N MET A 40 -14.82 -10.65 9.04
CA MET A 40 -14.92 -9.56 8.08
C MET A 40 -13.55 -9.14 7.52
N THR A 41 -12.57 -8.99 8.39
CA THR A 41 -11.21 -8.57 7.97
C THR A 41 -10.45 -9.71 7.29
N ARG A 42 -10.67 -10.96 7.74
CA ARG A 42 -10.12 -12.15 7.09
C ARG A 42 -10.63 -12.27 5.66
N ASP A 43 -11.94 -12.15 5.45
CA ASP A 43 -12.55 -12.27 4.13
C ASP A 43 -12.12 -11.13 3.20
N LEU A 44 -12.02 -9.90 3.73
CA LEU A 44 -11.51 -8.78 2.96
C LEU A 44 -10.06 -9.01 2.54
N ARG A 45 -9.22 -9.52 3.44
CA ARG A 45 -7.81 -9.81 3.12
C ARG A 45 -7.70 -10.92 2.07
N GLN A 46 -8.50 -11.97 2.19
CA GLN A 46 -8.62 -13.04 1.20
C GLN A 46 -8.94 -12.45 -0.17
N PHE A 47 -9.98 -11.65 -0.23
CA PHE A 47 -10.46 -11.00 -1.46
C PHE A 47 -9.35 -10.12 -2.09
N LEU A 48 -8.68 -9.30 -1.28
CA LEU A 48 -7.64 -8.40 -1.77
C LEU A 48 -6.42 -9.17 -2.32
N PHE A 49 -6.03 -10.26 -1.67
CA PHE A 49 -4.93 -11.06 -2.19
C PHE A 49 -5.27 -11.67 -3.55
N GLU A 50 -6.48 -12.20 -3.69
CA GLU A 50 -6.90 -12.86 -4.94
C GLU A 50 -7.16 -11.86 -6.08
N HIS A 51 -7.88 -10.77 -5.80
CA HIS A 51 -8.42 -9.88 -6.82
C HIS A 51 -7.65 -8.58 -7.01
N CYS A 52 -6.80 -8.19 -6.07
CA CYS A 52 -5.98 -6.99 -6.20
C CYS A 52 -4.50 -7.37 -6.43
N PHE A 53 -3.88 -8.04 -5.48
CA PHE A 53 -2.44 -8.29 -5.56
C PHE A 53 -2.09 -9.41 -6.55
N ALA A 54 -2.84 -10.50 -6.59
CA ALA A 54 -2.62 -11.54 -7.57
C ALA A 54 -3.10 -11.14 -8.97
N ALA A 55 -4.32 -10.62 -9.06
CA ALA A 55 -4.93 -10.34 -10.36
C ALA A 55 -4.38 -9.09 -11.05
N VAL A 56 -3.90 -8.10 -10.31
CA VAL A 56 -3.43 -6.82 -10.88
C VAL A 56 -1.96 -6.57 -10.59
N TRP A 57 -1.56 -6.49 -9.33
CA TRP A 57 -0.18 -6.12 -8.96
C TRP A 57 0.87 -7.12 -9.47
N ALA A 58 0.53 -8.38 -9.60
CA ALA A 58 1.44 -9.41 -10.11
C ALA A 58 1.60 -9.40 -11.64
N ARG A 59 0.80 -8.60 -12.35
CA ARG A 59 0.86 -8.53 -13.82
C ARG A 59 2.17 -7.89 -14.28
N PRO A 60 2.82 -8.42 -15.34
CA PRO A 60 4.11 -7.89 -15.80
C PRO A 60 4.01 -6.62 -16.65
N GLY A 61 2.80 -6.18 -17.00
CA GLY A 61 2.61 -5.06 -17.94
C GLY A 61 3.08 -3.69 -17.44
N LEU A 62 3.19 -3.51 -16.12
CA LEU A 62 3.76 -2.32 -15.48
C LEU A 62 4.65 -2.75 -14.34
N GLU A 63 5.75 -2.06 -14.13
CA GLU A 63 6.61 -2.25 -12.97
C GLU A 63 5.89 -1.83 -11.68
N ARG A 64 6.30 -2.39 -10.55
CA ARG A 64 5.69 -2.09 -9.25
C ARG A 64 5.81 -0.63 -8.85
N ALA A 65 6.94 0.00 -9.14
CA ALA A 65 7.12 1.43 -8.89
C ALA A 65 6.08 2.27 -9.65
N THR A 66 5.83 1.95 -10.91
CA THR A 66 4.82 2.62 -11.73
C THR A 66 3.41 2.38 -11.18
N ARG A 67 3.09 1.15 -10.76
CA ARG A 67 1.80 0.85 -10.13
C ARG A 67 1.62 1.63 -8.83
N SER A 68 2.68 1.79 -8.05
CA SER A 68 2.67 2.63 -6.84
C SER A 68 2.37 4.09 -7.16
N ILE A 69 2.95 4.64 -8.23
CA ILE A 69 2.63 6.01 -8.68
C ILE A 69 1.14 6.15 -8.97
N ILE A 70 0.57 5.20 -9.71
CA ILE A 70 -0.86 5.21 -10.04
C ILE A 70 -1.71 5.16 -8.78
N THR A 71 -1.42 4.20 -7.90
CA THR A 71 -2.19 4.00 -6.66
C THR A 71 -2.10 5.22 -5.74
N ILE A 72 -0.89 5.71 -5.51
CA ILE A 72 -0.66 6.89 -4.65
C ILE A 72 -1.37 8.12 -5.23
N SER A 73 -1.33 8.30 -6.54
CA SER A 73 -2.01 9.40 -7.22
C SER A 73 -3.53 9.33 -7.05
N VAL A 74 -4.11 8.15 -7.20
CA VAL A 74 -5.55 7.92 -7.02
C VAL A 74 -5.96 8.18 -5.57
N LEU A 75 -5.21 7.64 -4.61
CA LEU A 75 -5.50 7.81 -3.18
C LEU A 75 -5.38 9.26 -2.75
N THR A 76 -4.41 9.99 -3.30
CA THR A 76 -4.23 11.43 -3.08
C THR A 76 -5.44 12.20 -3.59
N ALA A 77 -5.84 11.96 -4.84
CA ALA A 77 -6.97 12.64 -5.46
C ALA A 77 -8.29 12.37 -4.74
N LEU A 78 -8.48 11.15 -4.24
CA LEU A 78 -9.68 10.74 -3.51
C LEU A 78 -9.67 11.10 -2.03
N GLY A 79 -8.55 11.59 -1.49
CA GLY A 79 -8.43 11.94 -0.07
C GLY A 79 -8.42 10.73 0.86
N ARG A 80 -7.94 9.57 0.41
CA ARG A 80 -7.85 8.34 1.19
C ARG A 80 -6.55 8.31 1.99
N THR A 81 -6.47 9.14 3.03
CA THR A 81 -5.22 9.44 3.74
C THR A 81 -4.63 8.23 4.47
N GLU A 82 -5.47 7.39 5.10
CA GLU A 82 -4.95 6.22 5.83
C GLU A 82 -4.35 5.18 4.89
N GLU A 83 -5.04 4.88 3.79
CA GLU A 83 -4.52 3.96 2.77
C GLU A 83 -3.30 4.55 2.06
N LEU A 84 -3.29 5.87 1.87
CA LEU A 84 -2.16 6.59 1.29
C LEU A 84 -0.88 6.38 2.09
N LYS A 85 -0.94 6.45 3.42
CA LYS A 85 0.23 6.23 4.29
C LYS A 85 0.87 4.87 4.03
N SER A 86 0.07 3.81 3.99
CA SER A 86 0.56 2.47 3.68
C SER A 86 1.19 2.39 2.30
N HIS A 87 0.57 3.01 1.30
CA HIS A 87 1.07 2.98 -0.07
C HIS A 87 2.30 3.86 -0.29
N ILE A 88 2.50 4.91 0.50
CA ILE A 88 3.76 5.66 0.51
C ILE A 88 4.91 4.72 0.93
N ARG A 89 4.75 3.95 2.00
CA ARG A 89 5.76 2.98 2.43
C ARG A 89 6.00 1.91 1.39
N MET A 90 4.93 1.33 0.85
CA MET A 90 5.05 0.32 -0.22
C MET A 90 5.69 0.91 -1.47
N GLY A 91 5.38 2.14 -1.81
CA GLY A 91 5.99 2.84 -2.93
C GLY A 91 7.50 2.99 -2.78
N LEU A 92 7.97 3.36 -1.60
CA LEU A 92 9.40 3.41 -1.30
C LEU A 92 10.04 2.02 -1.41
N ASN A 93 9.38 0.99 -0.88
CA ASN A 93 9.85 -0.40 -1.02
C ASN A 93 9.87 -0.87 -2.48
N ASN A 94 8.96 -0.37 -3.30
CA ASN A 94 8.88 -0.68 -4.73
C ASN A 94 9.86 0.15 -5.59
N GLY A 95 10.67 1.00 -4.96
CA GLY A 95 11.73 1.73 -5.63
C GLY A 95 11.50 3.22 -5.88
N LEU A 96 10.38 3.78 -5.41
CA LEU A 96 10.18 5.22 -5.49
C LEU A 96 11.09 5.97 -4.53
N THR A 97 11.53 7.16 -4.91
CA THR A 97 12.27 8.07 -4.06
C THR A 97 11.32 9.10 -3.42
N ARG A 98 11.77 9.71 -2.33
CA ARG A 98 11.03 10.81 -1.70
C ARG A 98 10.86 12.00 -2.66
N ASP A 99 11.86 12.27 -3.50
CA ASP A 99 11.77 13.32 -4.51
C ASP A 99 10.71 13.01 -5.57
N GLN A 100 10.60 11.75 -6.00
CA GLN A 100 9.54 11.34 -6.92
C GLN A 100 8.16 11.50 -6.30
N LEU A 101 8.01 11.16 -5.02
CA LEU A 101 6.74 11.38 -4.29
C LEU A 101 6.39 12.87 -4.22
N LYS A 102 7.36 13.72 -3.93
CA LYS A 102 7.17 15.17 -3.94
C LYS A 102 6.62 15.65 -5.30
N GLU A 103 7.27 15.23 -6.38
CA GLU A 103 6.84 15.61 -7.73
C GLU A 103 5.43 15.07 -8.05
N LEU A 104 5.13 13.87 -7.60
CA LEU A 104 3.80 13.27 -7.76
C LEU A 104 2.72 14.11 -7.07
N PHE A 105 2.95 14.51 -5.82
CA PHE A 105 1.97 15.30 -5.06
C PHE A 105 1.76 16.68 -5.68
N LEU A 106 2.82 17.32 -6.17
CA LEU A 106 2.70 18.58 -6.89
C LEU A 106 1.86 18.41 -8.16
N HIS A 107 2.13 17.37 -8.91
CA HIS A 107 1.42 17.08 -10.16
C HIS A 107 -0.07 16.80 -9.91
N VAL A 108 -0.38 15.93 -8.96
CA VAL A 108 -1.78 15.60 -8.59
C VAL A 108 -2.50 16.86 -8.09
N GLY A 109 -1.82 17.72 -7.33
CA GLY A 109 -2.38 18.96 -6.82
C GLY A 109 -2.87 19.91 -7.91
N VAL A 110 -2.22 19.90 -9.08
CA VAL A 110 -2.65 20.71 -10.24
C VAL A 110 -4.01 20.23 -10.78
N TYR A 111 -4.22 18.92 -10.81
CA TYR A 111 -5.44 18.32 -11.40
C TYR A 111 -6.56 18.06 -10.40
N ALA A 112 -6.20 17.74 -9.14
CA ALA A 112 -7.17 17.37 -8.11
C ALA A 112 -7.42 18.48 -7.07
N GLY A 113 -6.62 19.54 -7.11
CA GLY A 113 -6.74 20.68 -6.20
C GLY A 113 -5.74 20.69 -5.06
N ALA A 114 -5.42 21.88 -4.57
CA ALA A 114 -4.44 22.10 -3.52
C ALA A 114 -4.75 21.34 -2.21
N PRO A 115 -6.00 21.26 -1.74
CA PRO A 115 -6.29 20.52 -0.50
C PRO A 115 -5.87 19.04 -0.56
N ALA A 116 -6.02 18.38 -1.70
CA ALA A 116 -5.58 17.01 -1.89
C ALA A 116 -4.06 16.88 -1.72
N ALA A 117 -3.31 17.78 -2.36
CA ALA A 117 -1.85 17.81 -2.25
C ALA A 117 -1.38 18.11 -0.82
N VAL A 118 -2.02 19.06 -0.14
CA VAL A 118 -1.69 19.42 1.27
C VAL A 118 -1.86 18.20 2.18
N ALA A 119 -2.98 17.50 2.08
CA ALA A 119 -3.24 16.32 2.89
C ALA A 119 -2.22 15.20 2.60
N ALA A 120 -1.89 15.00 1.33
CA ALA A 120 -0.94 13.96 0.91
C ALA A 120 0.49 14.28 1.39
N VAL A 121 0.93 15.52 1.27
CA VAL A 121 2.26 15.95 1.74
C VAL A 121 2.36 15.78 3.26
N ARG A 122 1.31 16.14 3.99
CA ARG A 122 1.27 15.96 5.45
C ARG A 122 1.41 14.48 5.81
N ALA A 123 0.65 13.60 5.15
CA ALA A 123 0.74 12.15 5.35
C ALA A 123 2.16 11.62 5.05
N ALA A 124 2.76 12.08 3.96
CA ALA A 124 4.11 11.68 3.57
C ALA A 124 5.15 12.13 4.60
N MET A 125 5.05 13.36 5.09
CA MET A 125 5.97 13.88 6.10
C MET A 125 5.89 13.09 7.40
N GLU A 126 4.69 12.69 7.82
CA GLU A 126 4.50 11.83 8.99
C GLU A 126 5.17 10.47 8.80
N GLU A 127 4.98 9.86 7.62
CA GLU A 127 5.58 8.55 7.31
C GLU A 127 7.10 8.64 7.20
N PHE A 128 7.64 9.68 6.60
CA PHE A 128 9.09 9.90 6.50
C PHE A 128 9.72 10.08 7.89
N ALA A 129 9.07 10.86 8.75
CA ALA A 129 9.54 11.05 10.12
C ALA A 129 9.55 9.73 10.89
N ALA A 130 8.51 8.91 10.76
CA ALA A 130 8.45 7.60 11.41
C ALA A 130 9.54 6.65 10.90
N LEU A 131 9.79 6.64 9.58
CA LEU A 131 10.85 5.82 8.98
C LEU A 131 12.24 6.28 9.42
N ASP A 132 12.48 7.59 9.48
CA ASP A 132 13.76 8.15 9.90
C ASP A 132 14.03 7.85 11.38
N LYS A 133 13.02 7.94 12.22
CA LYS A 133 13.10 7.60 13.64
C LYS A 133 13.43 6.12 13.84
N ALA A 134 12.86 5.23 13.03
CA ALA A 134 13.13 3.79 13.13
C ALA A 134 14.58 3.43 12.76
N LYS A 135 15.23 4.24 11.91
CA LYS A 135 16.64 4.05 11.51
C LYS A 135 17.63 4.62 12.54
N GLY A 136 17.18 5.60 13.31
CA GLY A 136 17.98 6.20 14.37
C GLY A 136 17.95 5.38 15.62
#